data_75f7ce41fbc8cedee82f8ebbad820af8
#
_entry.id   75f7ce41fbc8cedee82f8ebbad820af8
#
_cell.length_a   1.000
_cell.length_b   1.000
_cell.length_c   1.000
_cell.angle_alpha   90.00
_cell.angle_beta   90.00
_cell.angle_gamma   90.00
#
_symmetry.space_group_name_H-M   'P 1'
#
loop_
_entity.id
_entity.type
_entity.pdbx_description
1 polymer ?
#
loop_
_entity_poly.entity_id
_entity_poly.type
_entity_poly.pdbx_seq_one_letter_code
_entity_poly.pdbx_strand_id
1 'polypeptide(L)'
;SYILIIAGVLLLLNTYPLLVSEDLVFRSKATTLQSSVSVMVYSLSGLDRLTEENVSQAMAVVEETGLSRILVTDSAGKVLYDTRETGSAVGKYTFYSEIVQALEGYDAFSCSYRDGAFRSRTASPVLYQNRIIGAVYAYEYDTEQAALLEGLQSNLLKLSAGIAAAVVLLSILLSRMLTRKISTLLTAIRKVRAGAYEHRTHISGRDEIAQIGEEFNSLTDRLQTT
;
A
#
# COMPACT_ATOMS: atom_id res chain seq x y z
N SER A 1 -25.12 -1.26 15.58
CA SER A 1 -23.80 -0.68 15.97
C SER A 1 -22.62 -1.54 15.55
N TYR A 2 -22.65 -2.87 15.70
CA TYR A 2 -21.51 -3.74 15.35
C TYR A 2 -21.15 -3.71 13.84
N ILE A 3 -22.10 -3.59 12.95
CA ILE A 3 -21.89 -3.50 11.50
C ILE A 3 -21.03 -2.28 11.14
N LEU A 4 -21.25 -1.14 11.79
CA LEU A 4 -20.46 0.07 11.59
C LEU A 4 -19.01 -0.10 12.04
N ILE A 5 -18.80 -0.79 13.16
CA ILE A 5 -17.45 -1.08 13.67
C ILE A 5 -16.70 -2.01 12.69
N ILE A 6 -17.35 -3.08 12.23
CA ILE A 6 -16.78 -4.02 11.28
C ILE A 6 -16.49 -3.32 9.94
N ALA A 7 -17.40 -2.50 9.44
CA ALA A 7 -17.19 -1.71 8.23
C ALA A 7 -16.00 -0.75 8.38
N GLY A 8 -15.88 -0.08 9.52
CA GLY A 8 -14.74 0.80 9.83
C GLY A 8 -13.42 0.06 9.88
N VAL A 9 -13.37 -1.11 10.53
CA VAL A 9 -12.16 -1.95 10.59
C VAL A 9 -11.78 -2.47 9.21
N LEU A 10 -12.74 -2.94 8.40
CA LEU A 10 -12.46 -3.38 7.02
C LEU A 10 -11.97 -2.24 6.14
N LEU A 11 -12.50 -1.04 6.29
CA LEU A 11 -12.05 0.14 5.56
C LEU A 11 -10.62 0.50 5.96
N LEU A 12 -10.28 0.50 7.24
CA LEU A 12 -8.91 0.72 7.72
C LEU A 12 -7.94 -0.34 7.20
N LEU A 13 -8.32 -1.63 7.26
CA LEU A 13 -7.49 -2.73 6.78
C LEU A 13 -7.23 -2.68 5.26
N ASN A 14 -8.13 -2.07 4.49
CA ASN A 14 -7.92 -1.90 3.04
C ASN A 14 -7.13 -0.64 2.70
N THR A 15 -7.34 0.47 3.43
CA THR A 15 -6.75 1.76 3.09
C THR A 15 -5.33 1.92 3.64
N TYR A 16 -5.09 1.47 4.86
CA TYR A 16 -3.81 1.67 5.55
C TYR A 16 -2.63 0.94 4.89
N PRO A 17 -2.72 -0.36 4.52
CA PRO A 17 -1.61 -1.04 3.85
C PRO A 17 -1.26 -0.42 2.50
N LEU A 18 -2.26 0.14 1.81
CA LEU A 18 -2.08 0.77 0.51
C LEU A 18 -1.21 2.03 0.62
N LEU A 19 -1.59 2.94 1.53
CA LEU A 19 -0.85 4.18 1.77
C LEU A 19 0.59 3.91 2.24
N VAL A 20 0.76 2.91 3.12
CA VAL A 20 2.10 2.53 3.62
C VAL A 20 2.94 1.88 2.52
N SER A 21 2.34 1.05 1.67
CA SER A 21 3.06 0.39 0.57
C SER A 21 3.56 1.39 -0.47
N GLU A 22 2.77 2.41 -0.83
CA GLU A 22 3.21 3.47 -1.75
C GLU A 22 4.40 4.25 -1.17
N ASP A 23 4.32 4.69 0.09
CA ASP A 23 5.42 5.42 0.74
C ASP A 23 6.70 4.58 0.84
N LEU A 24 6.56 3.29 1.17
CA LEU A 24 7.70 2.36 1.20
C LEU A 24 8.35 2.18 -0.17
N VAL A 25 7.55 2.04 -1.23
CA VAL A 25 8.06 1.93 -2.60
C VAL A 25 8.78 3.23 -3.00
N PHE A 26 8.19 4.40 -2.74
CA PHE A 26 8.84 5.68 -3.05
C PHE A 26 10.17 5.84 -2.32
N ARG A 27 10.24 5.53 -1.02
CA ARG A 27 11.49 5.59 -0.25
C ARG A 27 12.53 4.59 -0.76
N SER A 28 12.11 3.36 -1.06
CA SER A 28 12.99 2.33 -1.64
C SER A 28 13.55 2.79 -2.98
N LYS A 29 12.71 3.33 -3.86
CA LYS A 29 13.13 3.90 -5.16
C LYS A 29 14.12 5.06 -4.97
N ALA A 30 13.85 5.99 -4.04
CA ALA A 30 14.76 7.08 -3.75
C ALA A 30 16.14 6.56 -3.35
N THR A 31 16.20 5.64 -2.39
CA THR A 31 17.46 5.09 -1.89
C THR A 31 18.22 4.34 -2.99
N THR A 32 17.54 3.50 -3.77
CA THR A 32 18.18 2.70 -4.82
C THR A 32 18.71 3.60 -5.94
N LEU A 33 17.89 4.53 -6.46
CA LEU A 33 18.33 5.43 -7.53
C LEU A 33 19.46 6.34 -7.08
N GLN A 34 19.35 6.94 -5.91
CA GLN A 34 20.40 7.81 -5.36
C GLN A 34 21.70 7.05 -5.15
N SER A 35 21.63 5.79 -4.68
CA SER A 35 22.82 4.95 -4.54
C SER A 35 23.48 4.67 -5.90
N SER A 36 22.68 4.33 -6.93
CA SER A 36 23.19 4.10 -8.28
C SER A 36 23.85 5.36 -8.85
N VAL A 37 23.20 6.53 -8.71
CA VAL A 37 23.76 7.80 -9.17
C VAL A 37 25.01 8.18 -8.38
N SER A 38 25.07 7.90 -7.07
CA SER A 38 26.27 8.17 -6.26
C SER A 38 27.49 7.40 -6.74
N VAL A 39 27.31 6.14 -7.18
CA VAL A 39 28.42 5.35 -7.78
C VAL A 39 28.89 6.01 -9.07
N MET A 40 27.99 6.49 -9.92
CA MET A 40 28.33 7.20 -11.16
C MET A 40 29.04 8.52 -10.88
N VAL A 41 28.54 9.31 -9.93
CA VAL A 41 29.17 10.55 -9.48
C VAL A 41 30.59 10.28 -8.97
N TYR A 42 30.76 9.22 -8.17
CA TYR A 42 32.09 8.84 -7.67
C TYR A 42 33.07 8.51 -8.80
N SER A 43 32.63 7.81 -9.85
CA SER A 43 33.43 7.48 -11.02
C SER A 43 33.88 8.74 -11.81
N LEU A 44 33.12 9.84 -11.70
CA LEU A 44 33.39 11.11 -12.37
C LEU A 44 34.13 12.12 -11.48
N SER A 45 34.11 11.97 -10.16
CA SER A 45 34.63 12.94 -9.20
C SER A 45 36.13 13.12 -9.22
N GLY A 46 36.87 12.22 -9.87
CA GLY A 46 38.32 12.31 -10.08
C GLY A 46 38.73 13.20 -11.27
N LEU A 47 37.76 13.67 -12.06
CA LEU A 47 38.01 14.47 -13.27
C LEU A 47 37.94 15.97 -12.94
N ASP A 48 38.86 16.72 -13.46
CA ASP A 48 38.91 18.18 -13.30
C ASP A 48 37.88 18.88 -14.19
N ARG A 49 37.55 18.29 -15.32
CA ARG A 49 36.56 18.73 -16.28
C ARG A 49 35.86 17.52 -16.94
N LEU A 50 34.56 17.64 -17.16
CA LEU A 50 33.80 16.66 -17.90
C LEU A 50 33.84 16.95 -19.41
N THR A 51 34.16 15.90 -20.21
CA THR A 51 34.13 15.93 -21.66
C THR A 51 33.40 14.66 -22.15
N GLU A 52 32.91 14.67 -23.39
CA GLU A 52 32.20 13.50 -23.95
C GLU A 52 33.05 12.23 -23.90
N GLU A 53 34.37 12.36 -24.14
CA GLU A 53 35.30 11.23 -24.15
C GLU A 53 35.53 10.65 -22.75
N ASN A 54 35.90 11.47 -21.74
CA ASN A 54 36.21 10.98 -20.41
C ASN A 54 34.96 10.50 -19.65
N VAL A 55 33.80 11.11 -19.88
CA VAL A 55 32.53 10.66 -19.32
C VAL A 55 32.13 9.32 -19.94
N SER A 56 32.27 9.14 -21.26
CA SER A 56 31.97 7.87 -21.92
C SER A 56 32.86 6.75 -21.39
N GLN A 57 34.15 7.01 -21.18
CA GLN A 57 35.07 6.01 -20.60
C GLN A 57 34.69 5.66 -19.15
N ALA A 58 34.36 6.65 -18.32
CA ALA A 58 33.98 6.43 -16.93
C ALA A 58 32.63 5.68 -16.82
N MET A 59 31.68 5.96 -17.69
CA MET A 59 30.38 5.31 -17.72
C MET A 59 30.43 3.90 -18.29
N ALA A 60 31.39 3.57 -19.15
CA ALA A 60 31.57 2.20 -19.68
C ALA A 60 31.94 1.18 -18.58
N VAL A 61 32.46 1.61 -17.45
CA VAL A 61 32.81 0.76 -16.30
C VAL A 61 31.60 0.54 -15.38
N VAL A 62 30.57 1.38 -15.49
CA VAL A 62 29.33 1.24 -14.72
C VAL A 62 28.43 0.24 -15.43
N GLU A 63 28.47 -1.01 -14.97
CA GLU A 63 27.66 -2.10 -15.52
C GLU A 63 26.15 -1.80 -15.53
N GLU A 64 25.39 -2.56 -16.29
CA GLU A 64 23.94 -2.46 -16.45
C GLU A 64 23.20 -2.22 -15.13
N THR A 65 22.78 -0.99 -14.93
CA THR A 65 22.12 -0.57 -13.68
C THR A 65 20.61 -0.80 -13.68
N GLY A 66 20.06 -1.38 -14.74
CA GLY A 66 18.60 -1.53 -14.92
C GLY A 66 17.85 -0.20 -15.11
N LEU A 67 18.58 0.91 -15.25
CA LEU A 67 18.00 2.24 -15.44
C LEU A 67 17.55 2.45 -16.89
N SER A 68 16.39 3.10 -17.06
CA SER A 68 15.84 3.34 -18.39
C SER A 68 16.59 4.43 -19.18
N ARG A 69 17.25 5.35 -18.47
CA ARG A 69 18.09 6.39 -19.07
C ARG A 69 19.04 7.01 -18.06
N ILE A 70 20.27 7.27 -18.48
CA ILE A 70 21.26 8.04 -17.74
C ILE A 70 21.72 9.19 -18.64
N LEU A 71 21.81 10.39 -18.07
CA LEU A 71 22.41 11.56 -18.68
C LEU A 71 23.52 12.08 -17.78
N VAL A 72 24.61 12.53 -18.40
CA VAL A 72 25.64 13.32 -17.72
C VAL A 72 25.75 14.65 -18.43
N THR A 73 25.73 15.73 -17.67
CA THR A 73 25.83 17.09 -18.20
C THR A 73 27.10 17.78 -17.71
N ASP A 74 27.54 18.80 -18.42
CA ASP A 74 28.50 19.75 -17.90
C ASP A 74 27.85 20.77 -16.93
N SER A 75 28.61 21.68 -16.41
CA SER A 75 28.16 22.75 -15.49
C SER A 75 27.15 23.74 -16.09
N ALA A 76 27.01 23.78 -17.41
CA ALA A 76 26.06 24.61 -18.13
C ALA A 76 24.76 23.84 -18.49
N GLY A 77 24.67 22.54 -18.18
CA GLY A 77 23.52 21.69 -18.51
C GLY A 77 23.57 21.13 -19.94
N LYS A 78 24.73 21.21 -20.63
CA LYS A 78 24.93 20.55 -21.91
C LYS A 78 25.17 19.06 -21.69
N VAL A 79 24.43 18.20 -22.37
CA VAL A 79 24.54 16.75 -22.26
C VAL A 79 25.83 16.25 -22.93
N LEU A 80 26.65 15.57 -22.17
CA LEU A 80 27.90 14.94 -22.59
C LEU A 80 27.77 13.43 -22.82
N TYR A 81 26.80 12.79 -22.13
CA TYR A 81 26.54 11.37 -22.22
C TYR A 81 25.03 11.09 -22.11
N ASP A 82 24.57 10.14 -22.90
CA ASP A 82 23.18 9.66 -22.90
C ASP A 82 23.16 8.18 -23.25
N THR A 83 22.56 7.35 -22.41
CA THR A 83 22.42 5.91 -22.67
C THR A 83 21.50 5.59 -23.83
N ARG A 84 20.69 6.55 -24.32
CA ARG A 84 19.87 6.35 -25.50
C ARG A 84 20.69 6.50 -26.78
N GLU A 85 20.75 5.45 -27.57
CA GLU A 85 21.34 5.50 -28.92
C GLU A 85 20.43 6.28 -29.89
N THR A 86 19.15 5.93 -29.92
CA THR A 86 18.16 6.58 -30.79
C THR A 86 17.55 7.78 -30.07
N GLY A 87 17.69 8.95 -30.68
CA GLY A 87 17.20 10.20 -30.08
C GLY A 87 18.07 10.75 -28.96
N SER A 88 19.37 10.46 -29.00
CA SER A 88 20.34 10.96 -28.03
C SER A 88 20.30 12.47 -27.87
N ALA A 89 20.45 12.94 -26.65
CA ALA A 89 20.51 14.33 -26.30
C ALA A 89 21.93 14.90 -26.25
N VAL A 90 22.95 14.10 -26.55
CA VAL A 90 24.36 14.54 -26.53
C VAL A 90 24.53 15.81 -27.37
N GLY A 91 25.24 16.78 -26.84
CA GLY A 91 25.47 18.09 -27.43
C GLY A 91 24.31 19.10 -27.24
N LYS A 92 23.13 18.67 -26.76
CA LYS A 92 21.98 19.53 -26.49
C LYS A 92 21.95 19.96 -25.03
N TYR A 93 21.31 21.09 -24.75
CA TYR A 93 21.04 21.51 -23.39
C TYR A 93 19.78 20.86 -22.85
N THR A 94 19.80 20.47 -21.57
CA THR A 94 18.66 19.90 -20.88
C THR A 94 18.34 20.72 -19.62
N PHE A 95 17.05 20.91 -19.38
CA PHE A 95 16.53 21.72 -18.27
C PHE A 95 15.51 20.92 -17.45
N TYR A 96 15.75 19.63 -17.25
CA TYR A 96 14.96 18.87 -16.29
C TYR A 96 15.14 19.48 -14.90
N SER A 97 14.05 19.60 -14.15
CA SER A 97 14.07 20.21 -12.82
C SER A 97 15.11 19.60 -11.88
N GLU A 98 15.29 18.29 -11.97
CA GLU A 98 16.25 17.56 -11.18
C GLU A 98 17.71 17.93 -11.55
N ILE A 99 17.98 18.10 -12.83
CA ILE A 99 19.32 18.53 -13.30
C ILE A 99 19.62 19.96 -12.87
N VAL A 100 18.63 20.85 -12.99
CA VAL A 100 18.80 22.24 -12.55
C VAL A 100 19.13 22.30 -11.06
N GLN A 101 18.40 21.57 -10.21
CA GLN A 101 18.68 21.47 -8.79
C GLN A 101 20.07 20.88 -8.49
N ALA A 102 20.49 19.86 -9.25
CA ALA A 102 21.82 19.28 -9.11
C ALA A 102 22.91 20.28 -9.48
N LEU A 103 22.73 21.09 -10.52
CA LEU A 103 23.67 22.16 -10.88
C LEU A 103 23.70 23.34 -9.88
N GLU A 104 22.65 23.45 -9.03
CA GLU A 104 22.63 24.36 -7.86
C GLU A 104 23.29 23.73 -6.62
N GLY A 105 23.66 22.45 -6.67
CA GLY A 105 24.37 21.74 -5.60
C GLY A 105 23.51 20.86 -4.71
N TYR A 106 22.26 20.57 -5.10
CA TYR A 106 21.33 19.76 -4.32
C TYR A 106 21.07 18.43 -5.01
N ASP A 107 21.05 17.34 -4.23
CA ASP A 107 20.51 16.08 -4.72
C ASP A 107 19.01 16.21 -4.93
N ALA A 108 18.52 15.86 -6.10
CA ALA A 108 17.12 15.91 -6.45
C ALA A 108 16.57 14.50 -6.69
N PHE A 109 15.36 14.27 -6.20
CA PHE A 109 14.60 13.05 -6.47
C PHE A 109 13.14 13.36 -6.69
N SER A 110 12.53 12.75 -7.69
CA SER A 110 11.10 12.77 -7.91
C SER A 110 10.62 11.37 -8.33
N CYS A 111 9.46 10.98 -7.83
CA CYS A 111 8.82 9.73 -8.19
C CYS A 111 7.33 9.97 -8.36
N SER A 112 6.74 9.36 -9.37
CA SER A 112 5.30 9.40 -9.62
C SER A 112 4.82 8.05 -10.11
N TYR A 113 3.66 7.63 -9.61
CA TYR A 113 2.92 6.49 -10.17
C TYR A 113 1.91 7.01 -11.19
N ARG A 114 2.02 6.56 -12.42
CA ARG A 114 1.09 6.97 -13.48
C ARG A 114 1.03 5.90 -14.57
N ASP A 115 -0.19 5.59 -15.01
CA ASP A 115 -0.46 4.65 -16.11
C ASP A 115 0.16 3.24 -15.86
N GLY A 116 0.04 2.72 -14.62
CA GLY A 116 0.56 1.40 -14.26
C GLY A 116 2.10 1.30 -14.23
N ALA A 117 2.81 2.41 -14.03
CA ALA A 117 4.25 2.43 -13.92
C ALA A 117 4.76 3.46 -12.90
N PHE A 118 5.83 3.13 -12.19
CA PHE A 118 6.60 4.10 -11.45
C PHE A 118 7.56 4.82 -12.40
N ARG A 119 7.54 6.14 -12.34
CA ARG A 119 8.45 7.03 -13.08
C ARG A 119 9.29 7.76 -12.07
N SER A 120 10.50 7.28 -11.86
CA SER A 120 11.43 7.82 -10.87
C SER A 120 12.56 8.54 -11.58
N ARG A 121 12.94 9.70 -11.06
CA ARG A 121 14.01 10.56 -11.57
C ARG A 121 14.88 10.99 -10.42
N THR A 122 16.16 11.04 -10.65
CA THR A 122 17.10 11.58 -9.68
C THR A 122 18.22 12.29 -10.40
N ALA A 123 18.80 13.29 -9.77
CA ALA A 123 20.02 13.91 -10.23
C ALA A 123 20.89 14.30 -9.05
N SER A 124 22.21 14.17 -9.22
CA SER A 124 23.20 14.57 -8.23
C SER A 124 24.32 15.37 -8.88
N PRO A 125 24.88 16.38 -8.18
CA PRO A 125 26.00 17.15 -8.69
C PRO A 125 27.28 16.35 -8.74
N VAL A 126 28.09 16.58 -9.76
CA VAL A 126 29.48 16.11 -9.83
C VAL A 126 30.37 17.24 -9.37
N LEU A 127 31.14 16.98 -8.31
CA LEU A 127 32.00 17.97 -7.66
C LEU A 127 33.47 17.67 -7.89
N TYR A 128 34.24 18.69 -8.22
CA TYR A 128 35.69 18.66 -8.23
C TYR A 128 36.23 19.86 -7.45
N GLN A 129 37.03 19.59 -6.42
CA GLN A 129 37.58 20.64 -5.54
C GLN A 129 36.52 21.66 -5.07
N ASN A 130 35.37 21.17 -4.61
CA ASN A 130 34.23 21.97 -4.13
C ASN A 130 33.56 22.88 -5.20
N ARG A 131 33.79 22.61 -6.49
CA ARG A 131 33.08 23.24 -7.60
C ARG A 131 32.23 22.22 -8.34
N ILE A 132 31.04 22.62 -8.73
CA ILE A 132 30.15 21.78 -9.56
C ILE A 132 30.68 21.84 -10.99
N ILE A 133 31.08 20.67 -11.51
CA ILE A 133 31.61 20.50 -12.86
C ILE A 133 30.56 19.89 -13.80
N GLY A 134 29.44 19.41 -13.26
CA GLY A 134 28.32 18.84 -14.01
C GLY A 134 27.30 18.15 -13.10
N ALA A 135 26.40 17.39 -13.71
CA ALA A 135 25.40 16.60 -13.00
C ALA A 135 25.19 15.24 -13.67
N VAL A 136 24.91 14.24 -12.85
CA VAL A 136 24.43 12.93 -13.30
C VAL A 136 22.94 12.86 -13.05
N TYR A 137 22.18 12.50 -14.08
CA TYR A 137 20.73 12.29 -14.02
C TYR A 137 20.40 10.85 -14.38
N ALA A 138 19.52 10.23 -13.64
CA ALA A 138 19.00 8.91 -13.91
C ALA A 138 17.47 8.91 -13.96
N TYR A 139 16.92 8.13 -14.88
CA TYR A 139 15.49 7.90 -15.03
C TYR A 139 15.22 6.40 -15.04
N GLU A 140 14.24 6.01 -14.25
CA GLU A 140 13.72 4.64 -14.20
C GLU A 140 12.23 4.64 -14.55
N TYR A 141 11.86 3.69 -15.40
CA TYR A 141 10.47 3.39 -15.73
C TYR A 141 10.20 1.94 -15.35
N ASP A 142 9.44 1.73 -14.27
CA ASP A 142 9.26 0.43 -13.66
C ASP A 142 7.78 0.05 -13.65
N THR A 143 7.44 -0.92 -14.49
CA THR A 143 6.12 -1.52 -14.59
C THR A 143 5.99 -2.77 -13.73
N GLU A 144 7.09 -3.41 -13.37
CA GLU A 144 7.09 -4.66 -12.62
C GLU A 144 6.65 -4.44 -11.16
N GLN A 145 7.29 -3.50 -10.48
CA GLN A 145 6.89 -3.15 -9.11
C GLN A 145 5.48 -2.53 -9.08
N ALA A 146 5.09 -1.80 -10.12
CA ALA A 146 3.74 -1.29 -10.28
C ALA A 146 2.70 -2.41 -10.37
N ALA A 147 2.94 -3.42 -11.20
CA ALA A 147 2.07 -4.58 -11.33
C ALA A 147 1.99 -5.41 -10.04
N LEU A 148 3.10 -5.55 -9.31
CA LEU A 148 3.11 -6.21 -8.00
C LEU A 148 2.23 -5.46 -7.00
N LEU A 149 2.30 -4.13 -6.94
CA LEU A 149 1.48 -3.31 -6.07
C LEU A 149 -0.02 -3.43 -6.40
N GLU A 150 -0.39 -3.35 -7.68
CA GLU A 150 -1.77 -3.55 -8.14
C GLU A 150 -2.29 -4.96 -7.83
N GLY A 151 -1.44 -5.97 -7.99
CA GLY A 151 -1.75 -7.36 -7.63
C GLY A 151 -2.04 -7.51 -6.13
N LEU A 152 -1.23 -6.90 -5.28
CA LEU A 152 -1.45 -6.89 -3.82
C LEU A 152 -2.77 -6.19 -3.47
N GLN A 153 -3.07 -5.03 -4.07
CA GLN A 153 -4.32 -4.30 -3.87
C GLN A 153 -5.54 -5.16 -4.25
N SER A 154 -5.51 -5.77 -5.42
CA SER A 154 -6.59 -6.65 -5.90
C SER A 154 -6.83 -7.83 -4.96
N ASN A 155 -5.76 -8.46 -4.47
CA ASN A 155 -5.86 -9.59 -3.56
C ASN A 155 -6.39 -9.18 -2.17
N LEU A 156 -5.96 -8.04 -1.64
CA LEU A 156 -6.49 -7.48 -0.40
C LEU A 156 -7.98 -7.15 -0.51
N LEU A 157 -8.42 -6.57 -1.62
CA LEU A 157 -9.84 -6.29 -1.86
C LEU A 157 -10.68 -7.58 -1.91
N LYS A 158 -10.21 -8.61 -2.63
CA LYS A 158 -10.90 -9.91 -2.71
C LYS A 158 -11.00 -10.58 -1.33
N LEU A 159 -9.91 -10.57 -0.56
CA LEU A 159 -9.87 -11.12 0.79
C LEU A 159 -10.84 -10.40 1.72
N SER A 160 -10.84 -9.06 1.69
CA SER A 160 -11.74 -8.24 2.50
C SER A 160 -13.21 -8.44 2.12
N ALA A 161 -13.52 -8.56 0.83
CA ALA A 161 -14.88 -8.87 0.38
C ALA A 161 -15.33 -10.26 0.87
N GLY A 162 -14.43 -11.25 0.85
CA GLY A 162 -14.69 -12.58 1.39
C GLY A 162 -14.99 -12.58 2.90
N ILE A 163 -14.17 -11.85 3.67
CA ILE A 163 -14.36 -11.69 5.11
C ILE A 163 -15.69 -10.97 5.40
N ALA A 164 -15.98 -9.89 4.68
CA ALA A 164 -17.25 -9.17 4.85
C ALA A 164 -18.46 -10.06 4.59
N ALA A 165 -18.45 -10.85 3.52
CA ALA A 165 -19.51 -11.79 3.20
C ALA A 165 -19.68 -12.85 4.31
N ALA A 166 -18.58 -13.42 4.81
CA ALA A 166 -18.60 -14.40 5.91
C ALA A 166 -19.18 -13.81 7.19
N VAL A 167 -18.80 -12.58 7.55
CA VAL A 167 -19.33 -11.87 8.73
C VAL A 167 -20.83 -11.60 8.60
N VAL A 168 -21.30 -11.18 7.43
CA VAL A 168 -22.74 -10.96 7.18
C VAL A 168 -23.52 -12.26 7.30
N LEU A 169 -23.03 -13.36 6.70
CA LEU A 169 -23.67 -14.67 6.80
C LEU A 169 -23.75 -15.16 8.25
N LEU A 170 -22.64 -15.08 8.97
CA LEU A 170 -22.59 -15.46 10.38
C LEU A 170 -23.53 -14.61 11.24
N SER A 171 -23.58 -13.30 11.00
CA SER A 171 -24.50 -12.38 11.69
C SER A 171 -25.97 -12.76 11.46
N ILE A 172 -26.33 -13.10 10.22
CA ILE A 172 -27.69 -13.55 9.88
C ILE A 172 -28.03 -14.87 10.59
N LEU A 173 -27.11 -15.83 10.61
CA LEU A 173 -27.30 -17.13 11.27
C LEU A 173 -27.49 -16.97 12.77
N LEU A 174 -26.61 -16.22 13.43
CA LEU A 174 -26.68 -15.94 14.87
C LEU A 174 -27.95 -15.17 15.23
N SER A 175 -28.30 -14.16 14.44
CA SER A 175 -29.54 -13.37 14.66
C SER A 175 -30.78 -14.24 14.57
N ARG A 176 -30.86 -15.12 13.56
CA ARG A 176 -31.99 -16.02 13.41
C ARG A 176 -32.08 -17.04 14.56
N MET A 177 -30.94 -17.60 14.97
CA MET A 177 -30.87 -18.54 16.08
C MET A 177 -31.35 -17.91 17.39
N LEU A 178 -30.83 -16.71 17.71
CA LEU A 178 -31.21 -15.98 18.92
C LEU A 178 -32.67 -15.55 18.90
N THR A 179 -33.14 -14.98 17.79
CA THR A 179 -34.54 -14.53 17.64
C THR A 179 -35.51 -15.68 17.79
N ARG A 180 -35.19 -16.87 17.26
CA ARG A 180 -36.03 -18.07 17.44
C ARG A 180 -36.18 -18.48 18.90
N LYS A 181 -35.08 -18.55 19.67
CA LYS A 181 -35.10 -18.88 21.09
C LYS A 181 -35.91 -17.88 21.91
N ILE A 182 -35.71 -16.58 21.67
CA ILE A 182 -36.48 -15.53 22.36
C ILE A 182 -37.95 -15.58 22.00
N SER A 183 -38.30 -15.81 20.73
CA SER A 183 -39.68 -15.93 20.28
C SER A 183 -40.42 -17.12 20.93
N THR A 184 -39.70 -18.26 21.07
CA THR A 184 -40.23 -19.44 21.76
C THR A 184 -40.52 -19.12 23.23
N LEU A 185 -39.61 -18.50 23.93
CA LEU A 185 -39.80 -18.11 25.33
C LEU A 185 -40.97 -17.10 25.48
N LEU A 186 -41.02 -16.09 24.62
CA LEU A 186 -42.10 -15.10 24.62
C LEU A 186 -43.46 -15.72 24.39
N THR A 187 -43.55 -16.72 23.49
CA THR A 187 -44.79 -17.45 23.23
C THR A 187 -45.21 -18.27 24.43
N ALA A 188 -44.30 -18.94 25.12
CA ALA A 188 -44.58 -19.67 26.35
C ALA A 188 -45.10 -18.75 27.46
N ILE A 189 -44.44 -17.61 27.68
CA ILE A 189 -44.86 -16.60 28.66
C ILE A 189 -46.29 -16.10 28.35
N ARG A 190 -46.61 -15.83 27.08
CA ARG A 190 -47.98 -15.39 26.69
C ARG A 190 -49.02 -16.43 26.94
N LYS A 191 -48.74 -17.71 26.72
CA LYS A 191 -49.66 -18.85 26.99
C LYS A 191 -49.93 -19.02 28.48
N VAL A 192 -48.90 -19.00 29.31
CA VAL A 192 -49.04 -19.09 30.76
C VAL A 192 -49.86 -17.90 31.31
N ARG A 193 -49.61 -16.68 30.81
CA ARG A 193 -50.39 -15.48 31.17
C ARG A 193 -51.89 -15.63 30.79
N ALA A 194 -52.21 -16.37 29.73
CA ALA A 194 -53.57 -16.65 29.30
C ALA A 194 -54.23 -17.81 30.09
N GLY A 195 -53.58 -18.31 31.13
CA GLY A 195 -54.11 -19.38 32.00
C GLY A 195 -53.68 -20.80 31.64
N ALA A 196 -52.84 -20.98 30.61
CA ALA A 196 -52.35 -22.28 30.20
C ALA A 196 -51.09 -22.69 31.00
N TYR A 197 -51.25 -22.97 32.28
CA TYR A 197 -50.16 -23.30 33.22
C TYR A 197 -49.48 -24.65 32.97
N GLU A 198 -50.04 -25.50 32.09
CA GLU A 198 -49.44 -26.76 31.70
C GLU A 198 -48.37 -26.62 30.61
N HIS A 199 -48.27 -25.44 30.01
CA HIS A 199 -47.35 -25.22 28.91
C HIS A 199 -45.90 -25.09 29.40
N ARG A 200 -45.02 -25.95 28.87
CA ARG A 200 -43.57 -25.88 29.15
C ARG A 200 -42.85 -25.42 27.91
N THR A 201 -41.77 -24.69 28.12
CA THR A 201 -40.86 -24.30 27.05
C THR A 201 -39.67 -25.26 27.05
N HIS A 202 -39.26 -25.67 25.84
CA HIS A 202 -38.05 -26.45 25.67
C HIS A 202 -37.08 -25.66 24.76
N ILE A 203 -36.12 -24.99 25.40
CA ILE A 203 -35.09 -24.20 24.70
C ILE A 203 -33.78 -24.99 24.77
N SER A 204 -33.36 -25.53 23.63
CA SER A 204 -32.12 -26.29 23.54
C SER A 204 -30.91 -25.38 23.62
N GLY A 205 -29.92 -25.75 24.43
CA GLY A 205 -28.65 -25.07 24.57
C GLY A 205 -28.11 -25.08 26.01
N ARG A 206 -26.96 -24.46 26.20
CA ARG A 206 -26.31 -24.24 27.49
C ARG A 206 -26.01 -22.77 27.71
N ASP A 207 -26.75 -21.92 27.02
CA ASP A 207 -26.62 -20.44 27.10
C ASP A 207 -27.63 -19.88 28.12
N GLU A 208 -27.52 -18.60 28.36
CA GLU A 208 -28.34 -17.87 29.33
C GLU A 208 -29.82 -17.90 28.96
N ILE A 209 -30.17 -18.04 27.67
CA ILE A 209 -31.56 -18.14 27.19
C ILE A 209 -32.16 -19.51 27.56
N ALA A 210 -31.38 -20.59 27.47
CA ALA A 210 -31.82 -21.91 27.92
C ALA A 210 -32.04 -21.92 29.44
N GLN A 211 -31.15 -21.31 30.21
CA GLN A 211 -31.29 -21.18 31.67
C GLN A 211 -32.55 -20.40 32.05
N ILE A 212 -32.84 -19.27 31.37
CA ILE A 212 -34.09 -18.53 31.58
C ILE A 212 -35.32 -19.40 31.27
N GLY A 213 -35.23 -20.24 30.25
CA GLY A 213 -36.29 -21.23 29.92
C GLY A 213 -36.56 -22.24 31.04
N GLU A 214 -35.52 -22.77 31.69
CA GLU A 214 -35.60 -23.67 32.82
C GLU A 214 -36.21 -22.99 34.05
N GLU A 215 -35.75 -21.78 34.40
CA GLU A 215 -36.30 -21.00 35.47
C GLU A 215 -37.79 -20.64 35.23
N PHE A 216 -38.14 -20.32 33.98
CA PHE A 216 -39.55 -20.06 33.60
C PHE A 216 -40.40 -21.33 33.82
N ASN A 217 -39.96 -22.52 33.46
CA ASN A 217 -40.66 -23.78 33.71
C ASN A 217 -40.82 -24.02 35.21
N SER A 218 -39.79 -23.81 36.02
CA SER A 218 -39.85 -23.93 37.49
C SER A 218 -40.86 -22.98 38.13
N LEU A 219 -40.92 -21.73 37.68
CA LEU A 219 -41.96 -20.80 38.14
C LEU A 219 -43.39 -21.22 37.75
N THR A 220 -43.54 -21.75 36.55
CA THR A 220 -44.82 -22.23 36.04
C THR A 220 -45.32 -23.43 36.85
N ASP A 221 -44.41 -24.37 37.27
CA ASP A 221 -44.73 -25.50 38.13
C ASP A 221 -45.28 -25.05 39.49
N ARG A 222 -44.68 -24.04 40.11
CA ARG A 222 -45.13 -23.47 41.38
C ARG A 222 -46.52 -22.82 41.24
N LEU A 223 -46.82 -22.13 40.13
CA LEU A 223 -48.13 -21.53 39.88
C LEU A 223 -49.23 -22.56 39.64
N GLN A 224 -48.93 -23.73 39.13
CA GLN A 224 -49.86 -24.84 38.89
C GLN A 224 -50.26 -25.56 40.19
N THR A 225 -49.38 -25.55 41.18
CA THR A 225 -49.55 -26.28 42.44
C THR A 225 -50.16 -25.41 43.59
N THR A 226 -50.40 -24.11 43.32
CA THR A 226 -51.03 -23.15 44.27
C THR A 226 -52.48 -22.95 43.87
#